data_ee40c59052908474ce8c6af191689c52
#
_entry.id   ee40c59052908474ce8c6af191689c52
#
_cell.length_a   1.000
_cell.length_b   1.000
_cell.length_c   1.000
_cell.angle_alpha   90.00
_cell.angle_beta   90.00
_cell.angle_gamma   90.00
#
_symmetry.space_group_name_H-M   'P 1'
#
loop_
_entity.id
_entity.type
_entity.pdbx_description
1 polymer ?
#
loop_
_entity_poly.entity_id
_entity_poly.type
_entity_poly.pdbx_seq_one_letter_code
_entity_poly.pdbx_strand_id
1 'polypeptide(L)'
;LSFALAAPTGKASKVLGDFTGEDAKTIHRLLGYTPEGFMYNEEYQLPYDALIIDECSMLDIFLAKHLLLAIDPEKTRILFVQDPAQISSVSAGCFSRDCIDSKMFPVTTLTKIFRYNDDGLIKVATDSREGREFLKGTGIEVFGDNKNYVFIETSKEKTLETVKKVYKKFIDAGIDPIDIAVLTPTNKHKLGT
;
A
#
# COMPACT_ATOMS: atom_id res chain seq x y z
N LEU A 1 7.06 -4.13 27.63
CA LEU A 1 6.46 -4.77 26.44
C LEU A 1 7.40 -4.55 25.26
N SER A 2 7.98 -5.62 24.72
CA SER A 2 8.80 -5.55 23.52
C SER A 2 7.89 -5.61 22.28
N PHE A 3 8.17 -4.80 21.26
CA PHE A 3 7.39 -4.83 20.03
C PHE A 3 8.28 -4.67 18.79
N ALA A 4 7.74 -5.09 17.63
CA ALA A 4 8.34 -4.81 16.34
C ALA A 4 7.30 -4.28 15.37
N LEU A 5 7.75 -3.37 14.49
CA LEU A 5 6.99 -2.80 13.39
C LEU A 5 7.49 -3.39 12.07
N ALA A 6 6.58 -3.84 11.24
CA ALA A 6 6.95 -4.34 9.92
C ALA A 6 5.90 -4.04 8.84
N ALA A 7 6.33 -4.13 7.58
CA ALA A 7 5.48 -4.01 6.41
C ALA A 7 5.96 -4.94 5.30
N PRO A 8 5.12 -5.30 4.31
CA PRO A 8 5.52 -6.16 3.20
C PRO A 8 6.61 -5.57 2.31
N THR A 9 6.67 -4.25 2.17
CA THR A 9 7.60 -3.56 1.25
C THR A 9 8.56 -2.62 1.97
N GLY A 10 9.74 -2.38 1.35
CA GLY A 10 10.74 -1.45 1.90
C GLY A 10 10.24 0.00 1.97
N LYS A 11 9.40 0.44 1.01
CA LYS A 11 8.81 1.79 1.05
C LYS A 11 7.83 1.93 2.21
N ALA A 12 6.95 0.94 2.41
CA ALA A 12 5.98 0.96 3.51
C ALA A 12 6.69 0.92 4.87
N SER A 13 7.69 0.04 5.04
CA SER A 13 8.44 -0.02 6.30
C SER A 13 9.20 1.29 6.60
N LYS A 14 9.76 1.95 5.58
CA LYS A 14 10.40 3.25 5.76
C LYS A 14 9.38 4.31 6.22
N VAL A 15 8.23 4.42 5.54
CA VAL A 15 7.18 5.38 5.90
C VAL A 15 6.67 5.11 7.33
N LEU A 16 6.47 3.84 7.70
CA LEU A 16 6.06 3.45 9.04
C LEU A 16 7.09 3.89 10.10
N GLY A 17 8.38 3.68 9.83
CA GLY A 17 9.47 4.12 10.71
C GLY A 17 9.54 5.65 10.82
N ASP A 18 9.49 6.37 9.71
CA ASP A 18 9.51 7.84 9.68
C ASP A 18 8.33 8.43 10.48
N PHE A 19 7.16 7.79 10.42
CA PHE A 19 5.93 8.27 11.08
C PHE A 19 5.91 7.98 12.58
N THR A 20 6.46 6.83 12.99
CA THR A 20 6.44 6.39 14.39
C THR A 20 7.68 6.83 15.17
N GLY A 21 8.77 7.16 14.49
CA GLY A 21 10.07 7.37 15.09
C GLY A 21 10.76 6.10 15.58
N GLU A 22 10.23 4.93 15.19
CA GLU A 22 10.71 3.60 15.62
C GLU A 22 11.35 2.83 14.46
N ASP A 23 12.18 1.81 14.78
CA ASP A 23 12.78 0.95 13.77
C ASP A 23 11.71 0.02 13.15
N ALA A 24 11.34 0.29 11.90
CA ALA A 24 10.42 -0.55 11.15
C ALA A 24 11.12 -1.30 10.03
N LYS A 25 10.85 -2.59 9.89
CA LYS A 25 11.51 -3.51 8.96
C LYS A 25 10.55 -4.04 7.90
N THR A 26 11.08 -4.54 6.79
CA THR A 26 10.26 -5.43 5.97
C THR A 26 10.02 -6.75 6.71
N ILE A 27 8.89 -7.42 6.43
CA ILE A 27 8.61 -8.74 7.02
C ILE A 27 9.76 -9.72 6.75
N HIS A 28 10.33 -9.71 5.55
CA HIS A 28 11.50 -10.52 5.21
C HIS A 28 12.70 -10.23 6.14
N ARG A 29 13.00 -8.97 6.41
CA ARG A 29 14.08 -8.58 7.34
C ARG A 29 13.75 -8.92 8.78
N LEU A 30 12.50 -8.76 9.19
CA LEU A 30 12.05 -9.15 10.52
C LEU A 30 12.25 -10.64 10.76
N LEU A 31 11.93 -11.47 9.75
CA LEU A 31 12.10 -12.92 9.79
C LEU A 31 13.54 -13.40 9.55
N GLY A 32 14.48 -12.48 9.29
CA GLY A 32 15.87 -12.83 9.01
C GLY A 32 16.03 -13.66 7.72
N TYR A 33 15.44 -13.21 6.62
CA TYR A 33 15.50 -13.92 5.34
C TYR A 33 16.93 -14.01 4.79
N THR A 34 17.35 -15.22 4.44
CA THR A 34 18.60 -15.55 3.76
C THR A 34 18.32 -16.46 2.56
N PRO A 35 19.30 -16.72 1.66
CA PRO A 35 19.13 -17.69 0.58
C PRO A 35 18.76 -19.11 1.06
N GLU A 36 19.11 -19.47 2.29
CA GLU A 36 18.81 -20.75 2.91
C GLU A 36 17.41 -20.79 3.53
N GLY A 37 16.74 -19.64 3.66
CA GLY A 37 15.39 -19.53 4.22
C GLY A 37 15.25 -18.45 5.28
N PHE A 38 14.27 -18.59 6.14
CA PHE A 38 14.00 -17.67 7.24
C PHE A 38 14.67 -18.16 8.53
N MET A 39 15.40 -17.27 9.21
CA MET A 39 16.03 -17.54 10.50
C MET A 39 14.96 -17.79 11.58
N TYR A 40 13.94 -16.91 11.63
CA TYR A 40 12.82 -17.09 12.54
C TYR A 40 11.75 -17.98 11.89
N ASN A 41 11.36 -19.02 12.60
CA ASN A 41 10.44 -20.06 12.15
C ASN A 41 9.77 -20.75 13.37
N GLU A 42 9.15 -21.90 13.18
CA GLU A 42 8.45 -22.65 14.24
C GLU A 42 9.37 -23.10 15.39
N GLU A 43 10.63 -23.41 15.09
CA GLU A 43 11.63 -23.86 16.09
C GLU A 43 12.33 -22.68 16.79
N TYR A 44 12.48 -21.54 16.08
CA TYR A 44 13.12 -20.34 16.60
C TYR A 44 12.25 -19.13 16.35
N GLN A 45 11.47 -18.75 17.33
CA GLN A 45 10.44 -17.73 17.23
C GLN A 45 10.95 -16.31 17.51
N LEU A 46 10.21 -15.33 17.04
CA LEU A 46 10.49 -13.91 17.26
C LEU A 46 10.36 -13.56 18.74
N PRO A 47 11.34 -12.80 19.31
CA PRO A 47 11.38 -12.51 20.74
C PRO A 47 10.55 -11.25 21.11
N TYR A 48 9.36 -11.08 20.54
CA TYR A 48 8.53 -9.89 20.76
C TYR A 48 7.19 -10.25 21.42
N ASP A 49 6.74 -9.38 22.31
CA ASP A 49 5.42 -9.46 22.93
C ASP A 49 4.31 -8.99 21.99
N ALA A 50 4.65 -8.10 21.05
CA ALA A 50 3.70 -7.58 20.06
C ALA A 50 4.36 -7.36 18.70
N LEU A 51 3.60 -7.66 17.64
CA LEU A 51 3.95 -7.33 16.25
C LEU A 51 2.87 -6.43 15.66
N ILE A 52 3.28 -5.37 15.00
CA ILE A 52 2.38 -4.50 14.23
C ILE A 52 2.81 -4.59 12.77
N ILE A 53 1.93 -5.12 11.94
CA ILE A 53 2.19 -5.32 10.51
C ILE A 53 1.29 -4.38 9.73
N ASP A 54 1.88 -3.41 9.07
CA ASP A 54 1.16 -2.43 8.25
C ASP A 54 1.11 -2.85 6.78
N GLU A 55 0.19 -2.28 6.00
CA GLU A 55 -0.04 -2.56 4.57
C GLU A 55 -0.28 -4.05 4.28
N CYS A 56 -1.00 -4.74 5.15
CA CYS A 56 -1.23 -6.19 5.05
C CYS A 56 -2.05 -6.62 3.83
N SER A 57 -2.70 -5.70 3.11
CA SER A 57 -3.34 -5.99 1.83
C SER A 57 -2.37 -6.60 0.81
N MET A 58 -1.08 -6.26 0.91
CA MET A 58 -0.01 -6.76 0.04
C MET A 58 0.65 -8.05 0.55
N LEU A 59 0.20 -8.60 1.69
CA LEU A 59 0.76 -9.81 2.29
C LEU A 59 0.21 -11.06 1.58
N ASP A 60 1.07 -11.81 0.92
CA ASP A 60 0.71 -13.08 0.30
C ASP A 60 0.63 -14.23 1.32
N ILE A 61 0.01 -15.34 0.91
CA ILE A 61 -0.22 -16.49 1.80
C ILE A 61 1.07 -17.17 2.25
N PHE A 62 2.12 -17.15 1.43
CA PHE A 62 3.38 -17.80 1.77
C PHE A 62 4.14 -17.00 2.82
N LEU A 63 4.24 -15.68 2.63
CA LEU A 63 4.89 -14.82 3.61
C LEU A 63 4.09 -14.74 4.91
N ALA A 64 2.74 -14.73 4.83
CA ALA A 64 1.86 -14.83 5.98
C ALA A 64 2.11 -16.12 6.78
N LYS A 65 2.23 -17.28 6.10
CA LYS A 65 2.56 -18.55 6.72
C LYS A 65 3.88 -18.47 7.50
N HIS A 66 4.94 -17.97 6.88
CA HIS A 66 6.24 -17.88 7.55
C HIS A 66 6.20 -16.92 8.75
N LEU A 67 5.47 -15.80 8.63
CA LEU A 67 5.28 -14.88 9.75
C LEU A 67 4.55 -15.55 10.92
N LEU A 68 3.47 -16.27 10.65
CA LEU A 68 2.68 -16.93 11.70
C LEU A 68 3.43 -18.10 12.35
N LEU A 69 4.25 -18.84 11.62
CA LEU A 69 5.10 -19.90 12.19
C LEU A 69 6.22 -19.34 13.07
N ALA A 70 6.63 -18.10 12.83
CA ALA A 70 7.71 -17.44 13.59
C ALA A 70 7.23 -16.76 14.87
N ILE A 71 5.97 -16.89 15.27
CA ILE A 71 5.43 -16.30 16.51
C ILE A 71 4.95 -17.36 17.47
N ASP A 72 5.07 -17.07 18.76
CA ASP A 72 4.45 -17.85 19.83
C ASP A 72 3.02 -17.31 20.06
N PRO A 73 1.96 -18.05 19.71
CA PRO A 73 0.59 -17.55 19.81
C PRO A 73 0.13 -17.33 21.27
N GLU A 74 0.81 -17.90 22.24
CA GLU A 74 0.51 -17.70 23.65
C GLU A 74 1.13 -16.41 24.22
N LYS A 75 2.25 -15.97 23.64
CA LYS A 75 3.01 -14.80 24.09
C LYS A 75 2.86 -13.58 23.23
N THR A 76 2.92 -13.77 21.89
CA THR A 76 2.97 -12.66 20.94
C THR A 76 1.57 -12.25 20.51
N ARG A 77 1.24 -10.98 20.63
CA ARG A 77 0.03 -10.40 20.03
C ARG A 77 0.39 -9.82 18.67
N ILE A 78 -0.46 -10.02 17.67
CA ILE A 78 -0.25 -9.49 16.34
C ILE A 78 -1.41 -8.55 15.95
N LEU A 79 -1.06 -7.36 15.44
CA LEU A 79 -2.00 -6.40 14.88
C LEU A 79 -1.72 -6.28 13.38
N PHE A 80 -2.68 -6.65 12.56
CA PHE A 80 -2.65 -6.42 11.12
C PHE A 80 -3.39 -5.13 10.79
N VAL A 81 -2.71 -4.21 10.09
CA VAL A 81 -3.28 -2.95 9.61
C VAL A 81 -3.35 -3.01 8.09
N GLN A 82 -4.51 -2.71 7.54
CA GLN A 82 -4.71 -2.79 6.09
C GLN A 82 -5.83 -1.88 5.59
N ASP A 83 -5.80 -1.62 4.30
CA ASP A 83 -6.92 -1.09 3.54
C ASP A 83 -7.39 -2.16 2.53
N PRO A 84 -8.59 -2.76 2.73
CA PRO A 84 -9.09 -3.83 1.86
C PRO A 84 -9.44 -3.37 0.43
N ALA A 85 -9.48 -2.05 0.19
CA ALA A 85 -9.70 -1.48 -1.15
C ALA A 85 -8.41 -1.18 -1.91
N GLN A 86 -7.25 -1.30 -1.27
CA GLN A 86 -5.96 -1.19 -1.94
C GLN A 86 -5.62 -2.45 -2.75
N ILE A 87 -4.58 -2.33 -3.57
CA ILE A 87 -4.11 -3.44 -4.42
C ILE A 87 -3.67 -4.60 -3.53
N SER A 88 -4.22 -5.78 -3.82
CA SER A 88 -3.85 -7.01 -3.14
C SER A 88 -2.44 -7.47 -3.53
N SER A 89 -1.94 -8.49 -2.82
CA SER A 89 -0.67 -9.15 -3.13
C SER A 89 -0.55 -9.55 -4.60
N VAL A 90 0.65 -9.38 -5.16
CA VAL A 90 1.00 -9.87 -6.51
C VAL A 90 1.15 -11.39 -6.53
N SER A 91 1.61 -11.97 -5.41
CA SER A 91 1.69 -13.43 -5.20
C SER A 91 0.34 -14.00 -4.78
N ALA A 92 0.26 -15.32 -4.73
CA ALA A 92 -0.98 -16.03 -4.44
C ALA A 92 -1.55 -15.73 -3.05
N GLY A 93 -2.89 -15.63 -2.98
CA GLY A 93 -3.66 -15.49 -1.75
C GLY A 93 -3.99 -14.03 -1.39
N CYS A 94 -5.07 -13.88 -0.63
CA CYS A 94 -5.56 -12.61 -0.09
C CYS A 94 -5.68 -12.71 1.43
N PHE A 95 -4.58 -13.11 2.10
CA PHE A 95 -4.55 -13.50 3.51
C PHE A 95 -5.34 -12.56 4.42
N SER A 96 -5.08 -11.27 4.32
CA SER A 96 -5.69 -10.28 5.21
C SER A 96 -7.20 -10.08 4.95
N ARG A 97 -7.63 -10.20 3.68
CA ARG A 97 -9.06 -10.19 3.34
C ARG A 97 -9.75 -11.45 3.85
N ASP A 98 -9.13 -12.61 3.65
CA ASP A 98 -9.66 -13.90 4.12
C ASP A 98 -9.81 -13.88 5.65
N CYS A 99 -8.88 -13.26 6.40
CA CYS A 99 -9.01 -13.05 7.83
C CYS A 99 -10.26 -12.24 8.21
N ILE A 100 -10.54 -11.13 7.50
CA ILE A 100 -11.74 -10.31 7.73
C ILE A 100 -13.00 -11.09 7.40
N ASP A 101 -13.05 -11.72 6.24
CA ASP A 101 -14.23 -12.43 5.72
C ASP A 101 -14.56 -13.67 6.55
N SER A 102 -13.57 -14.31 7.16
CA SER A 102 -13.76 -15.45 8.05
C SER A 102 -14.54 -15.13 9.33
N LYS A 103 -14.55 -13.85 9.75
CA LYS A 103 -15.14 -13.37 11.01
C LYS A 103 -14.58 -14.07 12.28
N MET A 104 -13.45 -14.73 12.16
CA MET A 104 -12.78 -15.40 13.27
C MET A 104 -11.93 -14.47 14.12
N PHE A 105 -11.61 -13.30 13.62
CA PHE A 105 -10.75 -12.31 14.27
C PHE A 105 -11.52 -11.05 14.60
N PRO A 106 -11.19 -10.35 15.69
CA PRO A 106 -11.75 -9.05 15.98
C PRO A 106 -11.27 -8.02 14.93
N VAL A 107 -12.21 -7.29 14.33
CA VAL A 107 -11.93 -6.29 13.31
C VAL A 107 -12.47 -4.93 13.75
N THR A 108 -11.61 -3.90 13.66
CA THR A 108 -12.02 -2.51 13.84
C THR A 108 -11.87 -1.77 12.52
N THR A 109 -12.96 -1.20 12.02
CA THR A 109 -12.97 -0.44 10.77
C THR A 109 -12.96 1.06 11.04
N LEU A 110 -11.95 1.76 10.51
CA LEU A 110 -11.87 3.21 10.53
C LEU A 110 -12.63 3.78 9.32
N THR A 111 -13.57 4.68 9.57
CA THR A 111 -14.47 5.23 8.53
C THR A 111 -14.22 6.70 8.23
N LYS A 112 -13.51 7.42 9.09
CA LYS A 112 -13.22 8.85 8.89
C LYS A 112 -11.89 9.04 8.18
N ILE A 113 -11.90 9.86 7.13
CA ILE A 113 -10.71 10.26 6.37
C ILE A 113 -10.25 11.62 6.91
N PHE A 114 -9.02 11.70 7.44
CA PHE A 114 -8.43 12.94 7.96
C PHE A 114 -7.24 13.44 7.14
N ARG A 115 -6.78 12.66 6.16
CA ARG A 115 -5.55 12.93 5.41
C ARG A 115 -5.69 14.10 4.42
N TYR A 116 -6.90 14.36 3.93
CA TYR A 116 -7.16 15.37 2.91
C TYR A 116 -8.38 16.20 3.28
N ASN A 117 -8.26 17.51 3.11
CA ASN A 117 -9.37 18.46 3.27
C ASN A 117 -10.06 18.79 1.93
N ASP A 118 -9.70 18.11 0.84
CA ASP A 118 -10.17 18.42 -0.50
C ASP A 118 -11.13 17.33 -1.01
N ASP A 119 -12.24 17.77 -1.59
CA ASP A 119 -13.36 16.93 -1.98
C ASP A 119 -13.13 16.17 -3.31
N GLY A 120 -12.36 16.71 -4.26
CA GLY A 120 -12.19 16.11 -5.59
C GLY A 120 -11.44 14.79 -5.56
N LEU A 121 -10.25 14.75 -4.94
CA LEU A 121 -9.46 13.53 -4.82
C LEU A 121 -10.16 12.49 -3.93
N ILE A 122 -10.72 12.93 -2.80
CA ILE A 122 -11.47 12.04 -1.89
C ILE A 122 -12.69 11.47 -2.59
N LYS A 123 -13.43 12.31 -3.31
CA LYS A 123 -14.62 11.87 -4.05
C LYS A 123 -14.27 10.81 -5.07
N VAL A 124 -13.28 11.05 -5.93
CA VAL A 124 -12.87 10.08 -6.95
C VAL A 124 -12.33 8.79 -6.33
N ALA A 125 -11.53 8.89 -5.28
CA ALA A 125 -11.02 7.71 -4.57
C ALA A 125 -12.16 6.90 -3.94
N THR A 126 -13.16 7.56 -3.35
CA THR A 126 -14.34 6.90 -2.76
C THR A 126 -15.21 6.25 -3.84
N ASP A 127 -15.50 6.97 -4.93
CA ASP A 127 -16.29 6.43 -6.03
C ASP A 127 -15.61 5.22 -6.67
N SER A 128 -14.28 5.29 -6.88
CA SER A 128 -13.48 4.16 -7.38
C SER A 128 -13.52 2.96 -6.42
N ARG A 129 -13.38 3.21 -5.11
CA ARG A 129 -13.43 2.18 -4.05
C ARG A 129 -14.77 1.45 -4.02
N GLU A 130 -15.86 2.17 -4.22
CA GLU A 130 -17.22 1.65 -4.19
C GLU A 130 -17.72 1.17 -5.57
N GLY A 131 -16.86 1.19 -6.58
CA GLY A 131 -17.19 0.78 -7.94
C GLY A 131 -18.21 1.70 -8.63
N ARG A 132 -18.32 2.96 -8.16
CA ARG A 132 -19.20 3.94 -8.78
C ARG A 132 -18.51 4.60 -9.97
N GLU A 133 -19.27 4.84 -11.02
CA GLU A 133 -18.80 5.58 -12.18
C GLU A 133 -18.66 7.07 -11.83
N PHE A 134 -17.46 7.63 -11.99
CA PHE A 134 -17.16 9.04 -11.73
C PHE A 134 -16.82 9.83 -13.00
N LEU A 135 -16.44 9.16 -14.08
CA LEU A 135 -16.21 9.79 -15.39
C LEU A 135 -17.54 9.97 -16.13
N LYS A 136 -17.78 11.16 -16.64
CA LYS A 136 -19.04 11.53 -17.32
C LYS A 136 -18.93 11.62 -18.83
N GLY A 137 -17.72 11.70 -19.36
CA GLY A 137 -17.49 11.92 -20.77
C GLY A 137 -16.12 11.46 -21.24
N THR A 138 -15.72 11.96 -22.39
CA THR A 138 -14.41 11.71 -23.01
C THR A 138 -13.54 12.96 -22.94
N GLY A 139 -12.22 12.76 -22.94
CA GLY A 139 -11.25 13.84 -22.98
C GLY A 139 -10.67 14.19 -21.61
N ILE A 140 -10.83 15.45 -21.17
CA ILE A 140 -10.26 15.92 -19.89
C ILE A 140 -11.39 16.24 -18.93
N GLU A 141 -11.37 15.61 -17.76
CA GLU A 141 -12.28 15.93 -16.67
C GLU A 141 -11.50 16.39 -15.43
N VAL A 142 -12.00 17.41 -14.75
CA VAL A 142 -11.39 18.02 -13.57
C VAL A 142 -12.36 17.92 -12.40
N PHE A 143 -11.88 17.48 -11.25
CA PHE A 143 -12.67 17.22 -10.07
C PHE A 143 -12.19 18.06 -8.88
N GLY A 144 -13.14 18.38 -8.00
CA GLY A 144 -12.95 19.17 -6.79
C GLY A 144 -12.89 20.68 -7.05
N ASP A 145 -13.24 21.47 -6.04
CA ASP A 145 -13.22 22.93 -6.11
C ASP A 145 -11.79 23.45 -6.33
N ASN A 146 -10.79 22.79 -5.74
CA ASN A 146 -9.37 23.10 -5.91
C ASN A 146 -8.74 22.42 -7.14
N LYS A 147 -9.54 21.71 -7.96
CA LYS A 147 -9.05 21.02 -9.18
C LYS A 147 -7.90 20.06 -8.91
N ASN A 148 -7.92 19.37 -7.77
CA ASN A 148 -6.84 18.53 -7.29
C ASN A 148 -6.83 17.10 -7.89
N TYR A 149 -7.81 16.75 -8.69
CA TYR A 149 -7.80 15.54 -9.50
C TYR A 149 -8.16 15.86 -10.94
N VAL A 150 -7.34 15.41 -11.87
CA VAL A 150 -7.56 15.57 -13.32
C VAL A 150 -7.43 14.22 -14.00
N PHE A 151 -8.49 13.81 -14.69
CA PHE A 151 -8.47 12.67 -15.58
C PHE A 151 -8.21 13.14 -17.01
N ILE A 152 -7.30 12.49 -17.73
CA ILE A 152 -6.98 12.78 -19.12
C ILE A 152 -7.10 11.50 -19.94
N GLU A 153 -8.12 11.41 -20.75
CA GLU A 153 -8.24 10.32 -21.73
C GLU A 153 -7.27 10.55 -22.89
N THR A 154 -6.52 9.52 -23.24
CA THR A 154 -5.57 9.57 -24.36
C THR A 154 -5.39 8.21 -24.98
N SER A 155 -5.00 8.15 -26.25
CA SER A 155 -4.68 6.88 -26.89
C SER A 155 -3.33 6.33 -26.38
N LYS A 156 -3.17 5.01 -26.48
CA LYS A 156 -1.94 4.33 -26.04
C LYS A 156 -0.68 4.91 -26.68
N GLU A 157 -0.75 5.33 -27.93
CA GLU A 157 0.37 5.90 -28.70
C GLU A 157 0.76 7.29 -28.17
N LYS A 158 -0.22 8.05 -27.67
CA LYS A 158 -0.02 9.43 -27.18
C LYS A 158 0.22 9.52 -25.68
N THR A 159 0.05 8.42 -24.93
CA THR A 159 0.16 8.42 -23.47
C THR A 159 1.49 9.00 -23.01
N LEU A 160 2.62 8.51 -23.54
CA LEU A 160 3.95 8.99 -23.15
C LEU A 160 4.13 10.49 -23.40
N GLU A 161 3.65 10.98 -24.55
CA GLU A 161 3.72 12.42 -24.88
C GLU A 161 2.85 13.23 -23.92
N THR A 162 1.67 12.74 -23.59
CA THR A 162 0.77 13.38 -22.63
C THR A 162 1.39 13.46 -21.25
N VAL A 163 1.98 12.36 -20.74
CA VAL A 163 2.68 12.33 -19.45
C VAL A 163 3.82 13.34 -19.43
N LYS A 164 4.66 13.38 -20.49
CA LYS A 164 5.76 14.36 -20.60
C LYS A 164 5.27 15.80 -20.57
N LYS A 165 4.15 16.10 -21.26
CA LYS A 165 3.54 17.45 -21.25
C LYS A 165 3.03 17.83 -19.85
N VAL A 166 2.38 16.91 -19.16
CA VAL A 166 1.88 17.14 -17.80
C VAL A 166 3.05 17.34 -16.83
N TYR A 167 4.04 16.45 -16.88
CA TYR A 167 5.26 16.56 -16.05
C TYR A 167 5.95 17.92 -16.26
N LYS A 168 6.15 18.32 -17.52
CA LYS A 168 6.74 19.63 -17.84
C LYS A 168 5.94 20.78 -17.24
N LYS A 169 4.60 20.74 -17.28
CA LYS A 169 3.76 21.77 -16.67
C LYS A 169 3.99 21.92 -15.18
N PHE A 170 4.19 20.81 -14.45
CA PHE A 170 4.52 20.86 -13.03
C PHE A 170 5.89 21.51 -12.78
N ILE A 171 6.89 21.15 -13.58
CA ILE A 171 8.22 21.77 -13.49
C ILE A 171 8.14 23.28 -13.82
N ASP A 172 7.46 23.66 -14.90
CA ASP A 172 7.30 25.05 -15.31
C ASP A 172 6.49 25.87 -14.26
N ALA A 173 5.68 25.21 -13.45
CA ALA A 173 4.96 25.78 -12.31
C ALA A 173 5.81 25.86 -11.02
N GLY A 174 7.09 25.44 -11.06
CA GLY A 174 8.02 25.52 -9.93
C GLY A 174 7.93 24.37 -8.92
N ILE A 175 7.28 23.25 -9.26
CA ILE A 175 7.25 22.07 -8.40
C ILE A 175 8.58 21.33 -8.54
N ASP A 176 9.19 21.01 -7.38
CA ASP A 176 10.45 20.26 -7.36
C ASP A 176 10.23 18.85 -7.95
N PRO A 177 11.13 18.38 -8.85
CA PRO A 177 11.06 17.03 -9.38
C PRO A 177 10.95 15.92 -8.33
N ILE A 178 11.50 16.11 -7.14
CA ILE A 178 11.42 15.14 -6.04
C ILE A 178 10.00 14.97 -5.50
N ASP A 179 9.16 15.98 -5.67
CA ASP A 179 7.75 15.96 -5.23
C ASP A 179 6.81 15.42 -6.32
N ILE A 180 7.35 15.06 -7.50
CA ILE A 180 6.57 14.54 -8.61
C ILE A 180 6.82 13.04 -8.76
N ALA A 181 5.81 12.22 -8.48
CA ALA A 181 5.86 10.78 -8.73
C ALA A 181 5.09 10.41 -10.02
N VAL A 182 5.73 9.65 -10.89
CA VAL A 182 5.08 9.04 -12.06
C VAL A 182 4.91 7.55 -11.79
N LEU A 183 3.67 7.09 -11.78
CA LEU A 183 3.33 5.68 -11.55
C LEU A 183 2.85 5.02 -12.84
N THR A 184 3.31 3.80 -13.09
CA THR A 184 2.90 2.99 -14.23
C THR A 184 2.45 1.61 -13.77
N PRO A 185 1.46 0.98 -14.42
CA PRO A 185 0.98 -0.34 -14.03
C PRO A 185 1.93 -1.48 -14.40
N THR A 186 2.98 -1.21 -15.18
CA THR A 186 3.92 -2.23 -15.66
C THR A 186 5.30 -1.63 -15.89
N ASN A 187 6.34 -2.45 -15.68
CA ASN A 187 7.74 -2.10 -15.99
C ASN A 187 8.14 -2.51 -17.42
N LYS A 188 7.20 -3.00 -18.23
CA LYS A 188 7.48 -3.52 -19.58
C LYS A 188 6.78 -2.68 -20.64
N HIS A 189 7.36 -2.67 -21.87
CA HIS A 189 6.83 -1.98 -23.04
C HIS A 189 6.93 -0.45 -22.97
N LYS A 190 6.32 0.23 -23.95
CA LYS A 190 6.38 1.70 -24.13
C LYS A 190 5.71 2.51 -23.01
N LEU A 191 4.92 1.87 -22.15
CA LEU A 191 4.24 2.48 -21.01
C LEU A 191 4.83 2.06 -19.66
N GLY A 192 5.94 1.30 -19.70
CA GLY A 192 6.71 0.95 -18.52
C GLY A 192 7.78 2.00 -18.20
N THR A 193 8.40 1.85 -17.03
CA THR A 193 9.55 2.66 -16.63
C THR A 193 10.82 2.18 -17.28
#